data_ea49ef90d69a8ae600eedcb1f7d15fdc
#
_entry.id   ea49ef90d69a8ae600eedcb1f7d15fdc
#
_cell.length_a   1.000
_cell.length_b   1.000
_cell.length_c   1.000
_cell.angle_alpha   90.00
_cell.angle_beta   90.00
_cell.angle_gamma   90.00
#
_symmetry.space_group_name_H-M   'P 1'
#
loop_
_entity.id
_entity.type
_entity.pdbx_description
1 polymer ?
#
loop_
_entity_poly.entity_id
_entity_poly.type
_entity_poly.pdbx_seq_one_letter_code
_entity_poly.pdbx_strand_id
1 'polypeptide(L)'
;FEGLRQKIPYLKDLGVNAIELLPIFEFDEMESARVVDGVQLYNYWGYNTVSFFAPNTSYAFNEEHNHEGDELKSLIKALKENGIEVILDVVFNHTAEGNEMGPCFSFKGIDNNVYYMLTPDAHYYNFSGCGNVMNCNHPVVRSFIIDCLRHWAIEYRVDGFRFDLASILGRDQNGAPMANPPILESLAFDPVLGKMKLIAEAWDAGGLYQVGSFPSWNRWAEWNGRYRDDMRSFL
;
A
#
# COMPACT_ATOMS: atom_id res chain seq x y z
N PHE A 1 -2.93 -16.95 -4.98
CA PHE A 1 -2.27 -16.55 -6.25
C PHE A 1 -2.71 -17.45 -7.41
N GLU A 2 -2.72 -18.76 -7.25
CA GLU A 2 -3.10 -19.69 -8.31
C GLU A 2 -4.54 -19.48 -8.82
N GLY A 3 -5.49 -19.19 -7.95
CA GLY A 3 -6.87 -18.90 -8.36
C GLY A 3 -6.97 -17.71 -9.33
N LEU A 4 -6.16 -16.67 -9.11
CA LEU A 4 -6.09 -15.52 -10.04
C LEU A 4 -5.41 -15.93 -11.37
N ARG A 5 -4.36 -16.76 -11.32
CA ARG A 5 -3.71 -17.27 -12.53
C ARG A 5 -4.69 -18.01 -13.43
N GLN A 6 -5.60 -18.78 -12.86
CA GLN A 6 -6.66 -19.49 -13.61
C GLN A 6 -7.70 -18.54 -14.24
N LYS A 7 -7.80 -17.29 -13.75
CA LYS A 7 -8.70 -16.26 -14.29
C LYS A 7 -8.09 -15.42 -15.42
N ILE A 8 -6.85 -15.62 -15.79
CA ILE A 8 -6.20 -14.87 -16.88
C ILE A 8 -7.00 -14.92 -18.19
N PRO A 9 -7.54 -16.07 -18.65
CA PRO A 9 -8.37 -16.10 -19.86
C PRO A 9 -9.60 -15.20 -19.75
N TYR A 10 -10.27 -15.18 -18.61
CA TYR A 10 -11.41 -14.30 -18.34
C TYR A 10 -11.00 -12.82 -18.37
N LEU A 11 -9.89 -12.46 -17.75
CA LEU A 11 -9.38 -11.08 -17.74
C LEU A 11 -9.05 -10.60 -19.16
N LYS A 12 -8.50 -11.46 -19.99
CA LYS A 12 -8.25 -11.16 -21.40
C LYS A 12 -9.53 -10.96 -22.21
N ASP A 13 -10.52 -11.82 -22.01
CA ASP A 13 -11.83 -11.71 -22.66
C ASP A 13 -12.56 -10.43 -22.25
N LEU A 14 -12.41 -10.03 -20.99
CA LEU A 14 -12.91 -8.75 -20.48
C LEU A 14 -12.18 -7.53 -21.09
N GLY A 15 -11.00 -7.72 -21.67
CA GLY A 15 -10.23 -6.69 -22.36
C GLY A 15 -9.38 -5.82 -21.44
N VAL A 16 -9.12 -6.24 -20.20
CA VAL A 16 -8.24 -5.49 -19.30
C VAL A 16 -6.76 -5.71 -19.66
N ASN A 17 -5.95 -4.70 -19.52
CA ASN A 17 -4.51 -4.71 -19.79
C ASN A 17 -3.64 -4.44 -18.55
N ALA A 18 -4.27 -4.14 -17.41
CA ALA A 18 -3.61 -4.03 -16.12
C ALA A 18 -4.57 -4.47 -15.02
N ILE A 19 -4.03 -5.05 -13.96
CA ILE A 19 -4.76 -5.34 -12.72
C ILE A 19 -4.08 -4.62 -11.57
N GLU A 20 -4.88 -4.11 -10.64
CA GLU A 20 -4.43 -3.60 -9.36
C GLU A 20 -4.90 -4.57 -8.29
N LEU A 21 -3.94 -5.15 -7.57
CA LEU A 21 -4.22 -6.09 -6.48
C LEU A 21 -4.40 -5.31 -5.18
N LEU A 22 -5.46 -5.62 -4.43
CA LEU A 22 -5.56 -5.22 -3.02
C LEU A 22 -4.28 -5.61 -2.29
N PRO A 23 -3.98 -5.02 -1.09
CA PRO A 23 -2.72 -5.28 -0.43
C PRO A 23 -2.38 -6.76 -0.32
N ILE A 24 -1.23 -7.13 -0.83
CA ILE A 24 -0.72 -8.51 -0.82
C ILE A 24 0.46 -8.70 0.13
N PHE A 25 0.92 -7.63 0.77
CA PHE A 25 1.94 -7.73 1.81
C PHE A 25 1.39 -8.53 2.99
N GLU A 26 2.29 -9.16 3.76
CA GLU A 26 1.87 -9.95 4.92
C GLU A 26 1.08 -9.11 5.94
N PHE A 27 -0.09 -9.58 6.32
CA PHE A 27 -0.95 -9.01 7.34
C PHE A 27 -1.60 -10.13 8.17
N ASP A 28 -2.14 -9.80 9.33
CA ASP A 28 -2.84 -10.76 10.20
C ASP A 28 -4.33 -10.82 9.82
N GLU A 29 -4.76 -11.92 9.21
CA GLU A 29 -6.17 -12.14 8.84
C GLU A 29 -7.08 -12.26 10.06
N MET A 30 -6.52 -12.61 11.22
CA MET A 30 -7.27 -12.73 12.47
C MET A 30 -7.55 -11.37 13.11
N GLU A 31 -6.84 -10.32 12.69
CA GLU A 31 -7.13 -8.97 13.15
C GLU A 31 -8.56 -8.58 12.77
N SER A 32 -9.34 -8.15 13.74
CA SER A 32 -10.77 -7.85 13.58
C SER A 32 -11.64 -9.05 13.16
N ALA A 33 -11.13 -10.27 13.28
CA ALA A 33 -11.92 -11.47 13.02
C ALA A 33 -13.15 -11.54 13.93
N ARG A 34 -14.30 -11.90 13.35
CA ARG A 34 -15.58 -11.96 14.07
C ARG A 34 -16.49 -13.04 13.51
N VAL A 35 -17.43 -13.51 14.32
CA VAL A 35 -18.47 -14.43 13.88
C VAL A 35 -19.75 -13.66 13.60
N VAL A 36 -20.30 -13.81 12.40
CA VAL A 36 -21.59 -13.24 12.00
C VAL A 36 -22.46 -14.39 11.46
N ASP A 37 -23.63 -14.58 12.05
CA ASP A 37 -24.58 -15.66 11.70
C ASP A 37 -23.94 -17.06 11.64
N GLY A 38 -23.01 -17.33 12.57
CA GLY A 38 -22.27 -18.59 12.65
C GLY A 38 -21.12 -18.76 11.65
N VAL A 39 -20.84 -17.75 10.82
CA VAL A 39 -19.74 -17.73 9.86
C VAL A 39 -18.58 -16.92 10.42
N GLN A 40 -17.38 -17.51 10.47
CA GLN A 40 -16.16 -16.80 10.83
C GLN A 40 -15.76 -15.87 9.68
N LEU A 41 -15.66 -14.58 9.98
CA LEU A 41 -15.15 -13.57 9.06
C LEU A 41 -13.73 -13.14 9.46
N TYR A 42 -12.90 -12.93 8.48
CA TYR A 42 -11.51 -12.53 8.62
C TYR A 42 -11.28 -11.12 8.04
N ASN A 43 -10.11 -10.53 8.30
CA ASN A 43 -9.67 -9.35 7.59
C ASN A 43 -9.51 -9.70 6.10
N TYR A 44 -10.34 -9.12 5.26
CA TYR A 44 -10.40 -9.43 3.83
C TYR A 44 -9.55 -8.48 2.98
N TRP A 45 -9.39 -7.22 3.42
CA TRP A 45 -8.83 -6.17 2.59
C TRP A 45 -7.30 -6.05 2.69
N GLY A 46 -6.72 -6.43 3.83
CA GLY A 46 -5.28 -6.43 4.04
C GLY A 46 -4.61 -5.06 4.24
N TYR A 47 -5.38 -4.01 4.53
CA TYR A 47 -4.82 -2.67 4.77
C TYR A 47 -4.19 -2.51 6.17
N ASN A 48 -3.51 -3.54 6.64
CA ASN A 48 -2.89 -3.60 7.97
C ASN A 48 -1.57 -4.38 7.90
N THR A 49 -0.58 -3.78 7.24
CA THR A 49 0.68 -4.44 6.92
C THR A 49 1.49 -4.74 8.19
N VAL A 50 1.89 -6.00 8.33
CA VAL A 50 2.80 -6.51 9.37
C VAL A 50 4.22 -6.65 8.82
N SER A 51 4.37 -7.22 7.62
CA SER A 51 5.67 -7.38 6.97
C SER A 51 5.64 -6.84 5.54
N PHE A 52 6.53 -5.88 5.27
CA PHE A 52 6.54 -5.10 4.04
C PHE A 52 7.30 -5.78 2.88
N PHE A 53 8.15 -6.75 3.16
CA PHE A 53 9.01 -7.42 2.16
C PHE A 53 8.56 -8.84 1.83
N ALA A 54 7.45 -9.30 2.39
CA ALA A 54 6.93 -10.64 2.18
C ALA A 54 5.48 -10.57 1.66
N PRO A 55 5.11 -11.43 0.68
CA PRO A 55 3.71 -11.60 0.30
C PRO A 55 2.96 -12.36 1.40
N ASN A 56 1.65 -12.11 1.49
CA ASN A 56 0.80 -12.78 2.46
C ASN A 56 0.80 -14.30 2.24
N THR A 57 1.10 -15.04 3.28
CA THR A 57 1.25 -16.50 3.27
C THR A 57 -0.06 -17.22 2.99
N SER A 58 -1.20 -16.66 3.40
CA SER A 58 -2.53 -17.26 3.19
C SER A 58 -2.98 -17.21 1.72
N TYR A 59 -2.32 -16.43 0.86
CA TYR A 59 -2.62 -16.36 -0.56
C TYR A 59 -1.93 -17.45 -1.39
N ALA A 60 -1.03 -18.23 -0.78
CA ALA A 60 -0.45 -19.39 -1.44
C ALA A 60 -1.50 -20.51 -1.60
N PHE A 61 -1.43 -21.23 -2.72
CA PHE A 61 -2.23 -22.42 -2.96
C PHE A 61 -1.59 -23.66 -2.31
N ASN A 62 -0.26 -23.69 -2.28
CA ASN A 62 0.49 -24.75 -1.63
C ASN A 62 0.51 -24.52 -0.12
N GLU A 63 0.08 -25.52 0.64
CA GLU A 63 0.07 -25.50 2.11
C GLU A 63 1.49 -25.68 2.72
N GLU A 64 2.49 -26.03 1.90
CA GLU A 64 3.89 -26.05 2.35
C GLU A 64 4.41 -24.61 2.55
N HIS A 65 5.19 -24.42 3.59
CA HIS A 65 5.78 -23.12 3.92
C HIS A 65 6.75 -22.60 2.86
N ASN A 66 6.84 -21.28 2.70
CA ASN A 66 7.78 -20.56 1.83
C ASN A 66 7.55 -20.73 0.33
N HIS A 67 6.33 -21.01 -0.13
CA HIS A 67 5.98 -21.07 -1.55
C HIS A 67 5.24 -19.82 -2.06
N GLU A 68 4.75 -18.97 -1.17
CA GLU A 68 3.98 -17.76 -1.49
C GLU A 68 4.72 -16.82 -2.44
N GLY A 69 6.02 -16.63 -2.24
CA GLY A 69 6.85 -15.80 -3.10
C GLY A 69 7.00 -16.35 -4.51
N ASP A 70 7.22 -17.66 -4.65
CA ASP A 70 7.36 -18.31 -5.94
C ASP A 70 6.02 -18.38 -6.70
N GLU A 71 4.93 -18.61 -5.99
CA GLU A 71 3.59 -18.56 -6.59
C GLU A 71 3.24 -17.17 -7.10
N LEU A 72 3.54 -16.12 -6.32
CA LEU A 72 3.32 -14.75 -6.75
C LEU A 72 4.18 -14.40 -7.98
N LYS A 73 5.46 -14.77 -7.98
CA LYS A 73 6.35 -14.57 -9.16
C LYS A 73 5.81 -15.29 -10.38
N SER A 74 5.29 -16.51 -10.22
CA SER A 74 4.69 -17.30 -11.29
C SER A 74 3.40 -16.66 -11.82
N LEU A 75 2.56 -16.12 -10.95
CA LEU A 75 1.37 -15.36 -11.32
C LEU A 75 1.74 -14.11 -12.13
N ILE A 76 2.66 -13.29 -11.62
CA ILE A 76 3.09 -12.05 -12.30
C ILE A 76 3.68 -12.36 -13.67
N LYS A 77 4.51 -13.40 -13.78
CA LYS A 77 5.04 -13.86 -15.06
C LYS A 77 3.93 -14.23 -16.03
N ALA A 78 2.96 -15.04 -15.61
CA ALA A 78 1.85 -15.46 -16.44
C ALA A 78 0.97 -14.30 -16.91
N LEU A 79 0.70 -13.31 -16.04
CA LEU A 79 -0.02 -12.09 -16.38
C LEU A 79 0.72 -11.30 -17.47
N LYS A 80 2.01 -11.07 -17.31
CA LYS A 80 2.85 -10.34 -18.28
C LYS A 80 2.95 -11.06 -19.63
N GLU A 81 3.09 -12.37 -19.65
CA GLU A 81 3.06 -13.18 -20.88
C GLU A 81 1.73 -13.05 -21.63
N ASN A 82 0.66 -12.67 -20.94
CA ASN A 82 -0.66 -12.41 -21.51
C ASN A 82 -0.95 -10.91 -21.75
N GLY A 83 0.05 -10.03 -21.60
CA GLY A 83 -0.08 -8.60 -21.84
C GLY A 83 -0.84 -7.84 -20.74
N ILE A 84 -0.88 -8.38 -19.52
CA ILE A 84 -1.55 -7.78 -18.37
C ILE A 84 -0.48 -7.29 -17.39
N GLU A 85 -0.45 -5.99 -17.13
CA GLU A 85 0.42 -5.36 -16.14
C GLU A 85 -0.10 -5.60 -14.71
N VAL A 86 0.80 -5.59 -13.75
CA VAL A 86 0.48 -5.78 -12.33
C VAL A 86 0.85 -4.54 -11.52
N ILE A 87 -0.13 -3.98 -10.85
CA ILE A 87 0.02 -2.86 -9.92
C ILE A 87 -0.28 -3.39 -8.51
N LEU A 88 0.56 -3.04 -7.55
CA LEU A 88 0.32 -3.38 -6.14
C LEU A 88 -0.26 -2.19 -5.39
N ASP A 89 -1.32 -2.43 -4.65
CA ASP A 89 -1.81 -1.48 -3.64
C ASP A 89 -0.94 -1.59 -2.40
N VAL A 90 -0.31 -0.47 -1.99
CA VAL A 90 0.68 -0.44 -0.91
C VAL A 90 0.27 0.55 0.19
N VAL A 91 0.48 0.12 1.42
CA VAL A 91 0.08 0.86 2.62
C VAL A 91 1.33 1.29 3.38
N PHE A 92 1.79 2.53 3.14
CA PHE A 92 2.92 3.13 3.86
C PHE A 92 2.49 4.29 4.76
N ASN A 93 1.21 4.60 4.79
CA ASN A 93 0.70 5.69 5.62
C ASN A 93 0.55 5.29 7.09
N HIS A 94 0.36 4.00 7.38
CA HIS A 94 0.23 3.44 8.73
C HIS A 94 0.73 2.00 8.78
N THR A 95 0.75 1.41 9.97
CA THR A 95 1.10 0.01 10.22
C THR A 95 0.02 -0.68 11.04
N ALA A 96 0.11 -2.01 11.14
CA ALA A 96 -0.77 -2.84 11.99
C ALA A 96 -0.55 -2.62 13.50
N GLU A 97 0.37 -1.75 13.92
CA GLU A 97 0.68 -1.54 15.34
C GLU A 97 -0.32 -0.63 16.07
N GLY A 98 -1.33 -0.05 15.37
CA GLY A 98 -2.37 0.78 15.98
C GLY A 98 -1.81 1.98 16.77
N ASN A 99 -2.53 2.43 17.78
CA ASN A 99 -2.12 3.53 18.69
C ASN A 99 -1.32 3.02 19.91
N GLU A 100 -1.27 3.82 20.98
CA GLU A 100 -0.55 3.51 22.22
C GLU A 100 -0.99 2.18 22.86
N MET A 101 -2.25 1.79 22.65
CA MET A 101 -2.83 0.55 23.18
C MET A 101 -2.68 -0.64 22.20
N GLY A 102 -2.20 -0.37 20.99
CA GLY A 102 -2.01 -1.42 19.97
C GLY A 102 -0.76 -2.25 20.22
N PRO A 103 -0.62 -3.35 19.45
CA PRO A 103 0.51 -4.28 19.60
C PRO A 103 1.84 -3.63 19.26
N CYS A 104 2.93 -4.28 19.69
CA CYS A 104 4.31 -3.92 19.35
C CYS A 104 4.91 -5.08 18.55
N PHE A 105 4.86 -5.00 17.22
CA PHE A 105 5.39 -6.05 16.34
C PHE A 105 6.83 -5.77 15.91
N SER A 106 7.11 -4.51 15.54
CA SER A 106 8.36 -4.13 14.90
C SER A 106 8.79 -2.70 15.25
N PHE A 107 8.24 -1.71 14.57
CA PHE A 107 8.73 -0.33 14.56
C PHE A 107 8.61 0.39 15.91
N LYS A 108 7.54 0.14 16.66
CA LYS A 108 7.39 0.65 18.03
C LYS A 108 8.55 0.20 18.93
N GLY A 109 8.94 -1.06 18.81
CA GLY A 109 10.01 -1.64 19.60
C GLY A 109 11.42 -1.29 19.14
N ILE A 110 11.58 -0.94 17.85
CA ILE A 110 12.88 -0.56 17.27
C ILE A 110 13.20 0.90 17.60
N ASP A 111 12.38 1.83 17.11
CA ASP A 111 12.50 3.26 17.42
C ASP A 111 11.19 4.00 17.10
N ASN A 112 10.34 4.14 18.09
CA ASN A 112 9.02 4.74 17.93
C ASN A 112 9.07 6.16 17.37
N ASN A 113 10.05 6.97 17.77
CA ASN A 113 10.17 8.37 17.36
C ASN A 113 10.64 8.54 15.92
N VAL A 114 11.38 7.56 15.40
CA VAL A 114 11.85 7.56 14.01
C VAL A 114 10.72 7.17 13.07
N TYR A 115 9.99 6.10 13.41
CA TYR A 115 9.04 5.48 12.47
C TYR A 115 7.65 6.10 12.49
N TYR A 116 7.25 6.75 13.58
CA TYR A 116 5.90 7.31 13.70
C TYR A 116 5.91 8.83 13.89
N MET A 117 4.86 9.48 13.38
CA MET A 117 4.58 10.87 13.70
C MET A 117 3.94 10.94 15.09
N LEU A 118 4.61 11.63 16.01
CA LEU A 118 4.14 11.82 17.39
C LEU A 118 3.86 13.29 17.67
N THR A 119 2.81 13.53 18.45
CA THR A 119 2.52 14.84 19.04
C THR A 119 3.56 15.19 20.10
N PRO A 120 3.69 16.46 20.51
CA PRO A 120 4.66 16.87 21.56
C PRO A 120 4.50 16.14 22.90
N ASP A 121 3.29 15.64 23.20
CA ASP A 121 2.96 14.83 24.38
C ASP A 121 3.06 13.32 24.12
N ALA A 122 3.73 12.93 23.03
CA ALA A 122 4.06 11.56 22.65
C ALA A 122 2.87 10.64 22.30
N HIS A 123 1.72 11.22 21.95
CA HIS A 123 0.62 10.48 21.33
C HIS A 123 0.81 10.35 19.81
N TYR A 124 0.19 9.35 19.19
CA TYR A 124 0.25 9.20 17.74
C TYR A 124 -0.67 10.19 17.03
N TYR A 125 -0.17 10.83 15.97
CA TYR A 125 -1.06 11.40 14.96
C TYR A 125 -1.89 10.29 14.31
N ASN A 126 -3.11 10.62 13.88
CA ASN A 126 -4.05 9.64 13.31
C ASN A 126 -4.71 10.16 12.04
N PHE A 127 -3.91 10.65 11.08
CA PHE A 127 -4.41 11.07 9.76
C PHE A 127 -4.83 9.87 8.89
N SER A 128 -4.47 8.65 9.28
CA SER A 128 -4.87 7.41 8.61
C SER A 128 -6.25 6.91 9.04
N GLY A 129 -6.70 7.28 10.24
CA GLY A 129 -7.86 6.67 10.88
C GLY A 129 -7.58 5.30 11.53
N CYS A 130 -6.33 4.80 11.43
CA CYS A 130 -5.92 3.46 11.88
C CYS A 130 -5.11 3.47 13.18
N GLY A 131 -5.02 4.63 13.84
CA GLY A 131 -4.38 4.77 15.15
C GLY A 131 -2.94 5.27 15.11
N ASN A 132 -2.24 5.17 14.00
CA ASN A 132 -0.88 5.70 13.83
C ASN A 132 -0.67 6.28 12.43
N VAL A 133 0.42 6.99 12.26
CA VAL A 133 0.89 7.53 10.97
C VAL A 133 2.40 7.32 10.89
N MET A 134 2.86 6.72 9.78
CA MET A 134 4.30 6.59 9.53
C MET A 134 4.94 7.94 9.20
N ASN A 135 6.13 8.19 9.76
CA ASN A 135 6.93 9.39 9.51
C ASN A 135 7.71 9.27 8.20
N CYS A 136 6.98 9.24 7.06
CA CYS A 136 7.52 8.87 5.74
C CYS A 136 8.64 9.79 5.24
N ASN A 137 8.72 11.04 5.71
CA ASN A 137 9.77 11.98 5.32
C ASN A 137 11.01 11.91 6.21
N HIS A 138 10.99 11.16 7.32
CA HIS A 138 12.20 10.87 8.08
C HIS A 138 13.19 10.07 7.21
N PRO A 139 14.49 10.42 7.17
CA PRO A 139 15.46 9.76 6.26
C PRO A 139 15.50 8.23 6.35
N VAL A 140 15.41 7.67 7.55
CA VAL A 140 15.40 6.22 7.78
C VAL A 140 14.13 5.58 7.20
N VAL A 141 12.97 6.14 7.49
CA VAL A 141 11.68 5.63 6.99
C VAL A 141 11.58 5.77 5.48
N ARG A 142 12.03 6.90 4.94
CA ARG A 142 12.10 7.11 3.49
C ARG A 142 12.97 6.06 2.79
N SER A 143 14.14 5.77 3.33
CA SER A 143 15.01 4.70 2.79
C SER A 143 14.35 3.34 2.85
N PHE A 144 13.72 3.02 3.98
CA PHE A 144 12.95 1.78 4.14
C PHE A 144 11.84 1.63 3.07
N ILE A 145 11.05 2.69 2.83
CA ILE A 145 9.99 2.68 1.81
C ILE A 145 10.57 2.46 0.41
N ILE A 146 11.63 3.19 0.06
CA ILE A 146 12.29 3.07 -1.25
C ILE A 146 12.85 1.65 -1.45
N ASP A 147 13.52 1.10 -0.47
CA ASP A 147 14.10 -0.25 -0.54
C ASP A 147 13.02 -1.32 -0.65
N CYS A 148 11.91 -1.16 0.08
CA CYS A 148 10.74 -2.03 -0.04
C CYS A 148 10.17 -2.01 -1.47
N LEU A 149 9.90 -0.84 -2.01
CA LEU A 149 9.35 -0.71 -3.36
C LEU A 149 10.31 -1.23 -4.44
N ARG A 150 11.61 -0.97 -4.30
CA ARG A 150 12.63 -1.55 -5.18
C ARG A 150 12.67 -3.07 -5.12
N HIS A 151 12.51 -3.67 -3.92
CA HIS A 151 12.41 -5.11 -3.77
C HIS A 151 11.26 -5.68 -4.61
N TRP A 152 10.07 -5.11 -4.50
CA TRP A 152 8.90 -5.54 -5.29
C TRP A 152 9.10 -5.29 -6.79
N ALA A 153 9.71 -4.16 -7.16
CA ALA A 153 9.98 -3.83 -8.55
C ALA A 153 11.03 -4.77 -9.20
N ILE A 154 12.08 -5.13 -8.48
CA ILE A 154 13.20 -5.90 -9.02
C ILE A 154 12.95 -7.40 -8.91
N GLU A 155 12.58 -7.88 -7.72
CA GLU A 155 12.42 -9.31 -7.44
C GLU A 155 11.12 -9.88 -8.00
N TYR A 156 10.01 -9.12 -7.91
CA TYR A 156 8.71 -9.55 -8.39
C TYR A 156 8.35 -8.96 -9.76
N ARG A 157 9.06 -7.92 -10.20
CA ARG A 157 8.86 -7.28 -11.51
C ARG A 157 7.47 -6.74 -11.73
N VAL A 158 6.87 -6.16 -10.72
CA VAL A 158 5.59 -5.46 -10.85
C VAL A 158 5.73 -4.21 -11.72
N ASP A 159 4.62 -3.67 -12.25
CA ASP A 159 4.61 -2.57 -13.21
C ASP A 159 4.28 -1.22 -12.57
N GLY A 160 3.78 -1.23 -11.33
CA GLY A 160 3.44 -0.02 -10.62
C GLY A 160 2.97 -0.24 -9.20
N PHE A 161 2.69 0.87 -8.54
CA PHE A 161 2.17 0.92 -7.18
C PHE A 161 1.05 1.96 -7.07
N ARG A 162 -0.03 1.58 -6.40
CA ARG A 162 -1.06 2.51 -5.91
C ARG A 162 -0.83 2.70 -4.42
N PHE A 163 -0.75 3.94 -3.99
CA PHE A 163 -0.46 4.30 -2.60
C PHE A 163 -1.73 4.68 -1.87
N ASP A 164 -2.08 3.88 -0.87
CA ASP A 164 -3.17 4.14 0.04
C ASP A 164 -2.93 5.44 0.82
N LEU A 165 -3.95 6.30 0.91
CA LEU A 165 -3.90 7.60 1.59
C LEU A 165 -2.59 8.37 1.33
N ALA A 166 -2.19 8.50 0.06
CA ALA A 166 -0.88 9.02 -0.35
C ALA A 166 -0.61 10.45 0.14
N SER A 167 -1.64 11.24 0.45
CA SER A 167 -1.45 12.60 1.01
C SER A 167 -0.71 12.58 2.35
N ILE A 168 -0.75 11.48 3.09
CA ILE A 168 0.03 11.30 4.34
C ILE A 168 1.54 11.32 4.06
N LEU A 169 1.98 10.73 2.94
CA LEU A 169 3.39 10.74 2.55
C LEU A 169 3.90 12.17 2.26
N GLY A 170 2.98 13.10 2.03
CA GLY A 170 3.27 14.51 1.81
C GLY A 170 3.31 15.37 3.08
N ARG A 171 3.17 14.79 4.28
CA ARG A 171 3.20 15.54 5.55
C ARG A 171 4.59 15.55 6.18
N ASP A 172 4.90 16.64 6.88
CA ASP A 172 6.10 16.71 7.74
C ASP A 172 5.87 15.99 9.07
N GLN A 173 6.89 15.93 9.90
CA GLN A 173 6.84 15.25 11.21
C GLN A 173 5.81 15.84 12.21
N ASN A 174 5.33 17.06 11.96
CA ASN A 174 4.31 17.74 12.78
C ASN A 174 2.91 17.62 12.15
N GLY A 175 2.79 16.85 11.04
CA GLY A 175 1.55 16.62 10.34
C GLY A 175 1.15 17.70 9.34
N ALA A 176 1.98 18.74 9.11
CA ALA A 176 1.67 19.79 8.13
C ALA A 176 1.95 19.32 6.70
N PRO A 177 1.09 19.63 5.71
CA PRO A 177 1.35 19.32 4.32
C PRO A 177 2.57 20.09 3.78
N MET A 178 3.45 19.39 3.08
CA MET A 178 4.64 19.95 2.45
C MET A 178 4.39 20.24 0.97
N ALA A 179 4.92 21.36 0.46
CA ALA A 179 4.88 21.67 -0.98
C ALA A 179 5.77 20.70 -1.80
N ASN A 180 6.92 20.33 -1.25
CA ASN A 180 7.90 19.45 -1.87
C ASN A 180 8.30 18.32 -0.91
N PRO A 181 7.47 17.27 -0.75
CA PRO A 181 7.77 16.17 0.15
C PRO A 181 8.96 15.34 -0.36
N PRO A 182 10.03 15.17 0.43
CA PRO A 182 11.23 14.43 0.01
C PRO A 182 10.97 13.00 -0.45
N ILE A 183 10.03 12.28 0.20
CA ILE A 183 9.70 10.91 -0.22
C ILE A 183 9.07 10.88 -1.62
N LEU A 184 8.13 11.76 -1.92
CA LEU A 184 7.44 11.77 -3.22
C LEU A 184 8.39 12.17 -4.35
N GLU A 185 9.27 13.14 -4.09
CA GLU A 185 10.34 13.51 -5.02
C GLU A 185 11.31 12.34 -5.25
N SER A 186 11.75 11.69 -4.18
CA SER A 186 12.66 10.54 -4.27
C SER A 186 12.06 9.41 -5.10
N LEU A 187 10.78 9.09 -4.92
CA LEU A 187 10.08 8.06 -5.71
C LEU A 187 9.95 8.46 -7.19
N ALA A 188 9.62 9.73 -7.46
CA ALA A 188 9.45 10.23 -8.83
C ALA A 188 10.72 10.15 -9.66
N PHE A 189 11.89 10.33 -9.05
CA PHE A 189 13.19 10.40 -9.72
C PHE A 189 14.12 9.21 -9.43
N ASP A 190 13.63 8.19 -8.71
CA ASP A 190 14.39 6.97 -8.49
C ASP A 190 14.70 6.26 -9.83
N PRO A 191 15.91 5.74 -10.05
CA PRO A 191 16.28 5.08 -11.31
C PRO A 191 15.44 3.86 -11.68
N VAL A 192 14.88 3.18 -10.69
CA VAL A 192 13.99 2.01 -10.86
C VAL A 192 12.53 2.47 -10.84
N LEU A 193 12.12 3.07 -9.73
CA LEU A 193 10.71 3.39 -9.44
C LEU A 193 10.17 4.52 -10.31
N GLY A 194 11.00 5.48 -10.71
CA GLY A 194 10.61 6.59 -11.58
C GLY A 194 10.19 6.17 -12.99
N LYS A 195 10.37 4.91 -13.38
CA LYS A 195 9.89 4.33 -14.64
C LYS A 195 8.57 3.57 -14.51
N MET A 196 8.11 3.36 -13.28
CA MET A 196 6.92 2.60 -12.96
C MET A 196 5.67 3.49 -12.91
N LYS A 197 4.49 2.87 -12.92
CA LYS A 197 3.25 3.58 -12.63
C LYS A 197 3.20 3.89 -11.14
N LEU A 198 3.09 5.17 -10.80
CA LEU A 198 2.88 5.65 -9.44
C LEU A 198 1.49 6.28 -9.39
N ILE A 199 0.61 5.74 -8.58
CA ILE A 199 -0.79 6.15 -8.47
C ILE A 199 -1.06 6.57 -7.03
N ALA A 200 -1.58 7.77 -6.83
CA ALA A 200 -1.91 8.30 -5.53
C ALA A 200 -3.41 8.23 -5.25
N GLU A 201 -3.76 7.70 -4.10
CA GLU A 201 -4.99 8.08 -3.45
C GLU A 201 -4.75 9.44 -2.78
N ALA A 202 -5.07 10.53 -3.48
CA ALA A 202 -4.62 11.88 -3.16
C ALA A 202 -5.48 12.55 -2.07
N TRP A 203 -5.72 11.86 -0.95
CA TRP A 203 -6.40 12.36 0.25
C TRP A 203 -5.95 11.60 1.50
N ASP A 204 -6.46 12.01 2.66
CA ASP A 204 -6.31 11.28 3.92
C ASP A 204 -7.55 11.42 4.83
N ALA A 205 -7.59 10.67 5.94
CA ALA A 205 -8.68 10.71 6.91
C ALA A 205 -8.66 11.95 7.81
N GLY A 206 -7.59 12.74 7.79
CA GLY A 206 -7.48 14.03 8.47
C GLY A 206 -8.09 15.20 7.72
N GLY A 207 -8.72 14.93 6.54
CA GLY A 207 -9.42 15.94 5.74
C GLY A 207 -8.58 16.62 4.66
N LEU A 208 -7.33 16.23 4.46
CA LEU A 208 -6.52 16.71 3.35
C LEU A 208 -7.00 16.04 2.05
N TYR A 209 -7.35 16.85 1.05
CA TYR A 209 -7.82 16.40 -0.26
C TYR A 209 -7.02 17.11 -1.36
N GLN A 210 -6.16 16.39 -2.04
CA GLN A 210 -5.17 16.94 -2.99
C GLN A 210 -5.40 16.49 -4.45
N VAL A 211 -6.59 15.99 -4.79
CA VAL A 211 -6.90 15.62 -6.18
C VAL A 211 -6.77 16.85 -7.08
N GLY A 212 -5.90 16.76 -8.09
CA GLY A 212 -5.54 17.86 -8.98
C GLY A 212 -4.45 18.80 -8.45
N SER A 213 -3.94 18.58 -7.22
CA SER A 213 -2.88 19.38 -6.61
C SER A 213 -1.85 18.56 -5.84
N PHE A 214 -1.88 17.24 -6.01
CA PHE A 214 -0.90 16.34 -5.37
C PHE A 214 0.52 16.68 -5.86
N PRO A 215 1.54 16.69 -4.96
CA PRO A 215 2.93 17.01 -5.31
C PRO A 215 3.55 15.90 -6.18
N SER A 216 3.25 15.89 -7.47
CA SER A 216 3.44 14.75 -8.37
C SER A 216 4.69 14.83 -9.25
N TRP A 217 5.37 15.99 -9.34
CA TRP A 217 6.45 16.24 -10.32
C TRP A 217 6.11 15.76 -11.74
N ASN A 218 4.82 15.75 -12.12
CA ASN A 218 4.31 15.20 -13.37
C ASN A 218 4.66 13.72 -13.60
N ARG A 219 4.83 12.95 -12.52
CA ARG A 219 5.19 11.52 -12.57
C ARG A 219 4.10 10.63 -11.99
N TRP A 220 3.26 11.16 -11.10
CA TRP A 220 2.20 10.45 -10.45
C TRP A 220 0.88 10.61 -11.18
N ALA A 221 0.10 9.55 -11.27
CA ALA A 221 -1.34 9.61 -11.53
C ALA A 221 -2.11 9.72 -10.21
N GLU A 222 -3.35 10.15 -10.29
CA GLU A 222 -4.23 10.31 -9.12
C GLU A 222 -5.55 9.59 -9.34
N TRP A 223 -6.04 8.88 -8.34
CA TRP A 223 -7.43 8.49 -8.33
C TRP A 223 -8.32 9.72 -8.21
N ASN A 224 -9.37 9.80 -9.03
CA ASN A 224 -10.30 10.93 -9.02
C ASN A 224 -11.57 10.58 -8.22
N GLY A 225 -11.57 10.93 -6.92
CA GLY A 225 -12.70 10.69 -6.02
C GLY A 225 -13.97 11.46 -6.45
N ARG A 226 -13.84 12.66 -7.03
CA ARG A 226 -14.99 13.44 -7.53
C ARG A 226 -15.65 12.72 -8.70
N TYR A 227 -14.88 12.24 -9.66
CA TYR A 227 -15.42 11.44 -10.76
C TYR A 227 -16.19 10.21 -10.27
N ARG A 228 -15.62 9.49 -9.30
CA ARG A 228 -16.29 8.34 -8.67
C ARG A 228 -17.65 8.75 -8.10
N ASP A 229 -17.70 9.84 -7.34
CA ASP A 229 -18.91 10.27 -6.65
C ASP A 229 -19.96 10.81 -7.62
N ASP A 230 -19.53 11.56 -8.65
CA ASP A 230 -20.39 12.04 -9.73
C ASP A 230 -21.01 10.87 -10.53
N MET A 231 -20.21 9.86 -10.87
CA MET A 231 -20.70 8.67 -11.55
C MET A 231 -21.70 7.87 -10.71
N ARG A 232 -21.44 7.72 -9.42
CA ARG A 232 -22.38 7.05 -8.49
C ARG A 232 -23.69 7.84 -8.31
N SER A 233 -23.63 9.14 -8.35
CA SER A 233 -24.82 10.00 -8.25
C SER A 233 -25.63 10.02 -9.54
N PHE A 234 -25.01 9.76 -10.68
CA PHE A 234 -25.66 9.68 -11.98
C PHE A 234 -26.40 8.36 -12.19
N LEU A 235 -25.89 7.25 -11.66
CA LEU A 235 -26.47 5.91 -11.74
C LEU A 235 -27.59 5.71 -10.71
#